data_eda7484c2c1331528dd7706069b04003
#
_entry.id   eda7484c2c1331528dd7706069b04003
#
_cell.length_a   1.000
_cell.length_b   1.000
_cell.length_c   1.000
_cell.angle_alpha   90.00
_cell.angle_beta   90.00
_cell.angle_gamma   90.00
#
_symmetry.space_group_name_H-M   'P 1'
#
loop_
_entity.id
_entity.type
_entity.pdbx_description
1 polymer ?
#
loop_
_entity_poly.entity_id
_entity_poly.type
_entity_poly.pdbx_seq_one_letter_code
_entity_poly.pdbx_strand_id
1 'polypeptide(L)'
;MQEFLQPLLPEEERHYLILSRQGDMNARNLLVEHNLRLVAHIVKKYHNLDREKEDMISIGVIGLIKAINTYDISKGHRLVTYAARCIENELLMMLRQEKKTSK
;
A
#
# COMPACT_ATOMS: atom_id res chain seq x y z
N MET A 1 -16.10 2.71 14.10
CA MET A 1 -14.63 2.65 14.15
C MET A 1 -14.14 1.46 13.37
N GLN A 2 -13.21 1.68 12.45
CA GLN A 2 -12.69 0.58 11.65
C GLN A 2 -11.55 -0.12 12.36
N GLU A 3 -11.63 -1.42 12.38
CA GLU A 3 -10.53 -2.22 12.87
C GLU A 3 -9.81 -2.85 11.70
N PHE A 4 -8.52 -2.59 11.62
CA PHE A 4 -7.70 -3.18 10.58
C PHE A 4 -7.19 -4.54 11.04
N LEU A 5 -7.00 -5.43 10.08
CA LEU A 5 -6.46 -6.74 10.37
C LEU A 5 -5.02 -6.61 10.87
N GLN A 6 -4.61 -7.58 11.67
CA GLN A 6 -3.24 -7.62 12.17
C GLN A 6 -2.27 -7.87 11.04
N PRO A 7 -1.02 -7.38 11.15
CA PRO A 7 -0.01 -7.71 10.16
C PRO A 7 0.22 -9.20 10.05
N LEU A 8 0.55 -9.66 8.87
CA LEU A 8 0.88 -11.06 8.64
C LEU A 8 2.23 -11.40 9.27
N LEU A 9 2.37 -12.64 9.70
CA LEU A 9 3.68 -13.16 10.11
C LEU A 9 4.60 -13.23 8.90
N PRO A 10 5.91 -13.18 9.10
CA PRO A 10 6.84 -13.19 7.96
C PRO A 10 6.65 -14.37 7.02
N GLU A 11 6.40 -15.56 7.54
CA GLU A 11 6.20 -16.73 6.69
C GLU A 11 4.91 -16.64 5.89
N GLU A 12 3.86 -16.11 6.52
CA GLU A 12 2.57 -15.92 5.85
C GLU A 12 2.71 -14.91 4.73
N GLU A 13 3.37 -13.81 5.02
CA GLU A 13 3.59 -12.77 4.03
C GLU A 13 4.33 -13.31 2.82
N ARG A 14 5.40 -14.06 3.05
CA ARG A 14 6.18 -14.65 1.97
C ARG A 14 5.35 -15.63 1.16
N HIS A 15 4.57 -16.46 1.85
CA HIS A 15 3.71 -17.44 1.21
C HIS A 15 2.72 -16.75 0.25
N TYR A 16 2.06 -15.70 0.74
CA TYR A 16 1.07 -15.01 -0.08
C TYR A 16 1.71 -14.19 -1.19
N LEU A 17 2.93 -13.68 -0.96
CA LEU A 17 3.66 -13.00 -2.03
C LEU A 17 3.96 -13.95 -3.18
N ILE A 18 4.40 -15.14 -2.86
CA ILE A 18 4.69 -16.15 -3.87
C ILE A 18 3.44 -16.52 -4.65
N LEU A 19 2.35 -16.78 -3.94
CA LEU A 19 1.08 -17.10 -4.57
C LEU A 19 0.58 -15.96 -5.46
N SER A 20 0.68 -14.73 -4.96
CA SER A 20 0.26 -13.56 -5.72
C SER A 20 1.03 -13.44 -7.03
N ARG A 21 2.34 -13.73 -6.99
CA ARG A 21 3.18 -13.70 -8.18
C ARG A 21 2.79 -14.76 -9.19
N GLN A 22 2.18 -15.83 -8.73
CA GLN A 22 1.69 -16.89 -9.60
C GLN A 22 0.30 -16.60 -10.16
N GLY A 23 -0.27 -15.44 -9.82
CA GLY A 23 -1.56 -15.04 -10.33
C GLY A 23 -2.72 -15.26 -9.38
N ASP A 24 -2.46 -15.65 -8.14
CA ASP A 24 -3.52 -15.88 -7.16
C ASP A 24 -4.04 -14.54 -6.63
N MET A 25 -5.20 -14.13 -7.10
CA MET A 25 -5.80 -12.86 -6.73
C MET A 25 -6.26 -12.84 -5.27
N ASN A 26 -6.67 -14.00 -4.74
CA ASN A 26 -7.05 -14.06 -3.33
C ASN A 26 -5.85 -13.78 -2.42
N ALA A 27 -4.69 -14.31 -2.79
CA ALA A 27 -3.46 -14.05 -2.03
C ALA A 27 -3.12 -12.56 -2.08
N ARG A 28 -3.23 -11.94 -3.25
CA ARG A 28 -2.98 -10.50 -3.38
C ARG A 28 -3.94 -9.71 -2.49
N ASN A 29 -5.20 -10.07 -2.51
CA ASN A 29 -6.20 -9.36 -1.70
C ASN A 29 -5.93 -9.50 -0.21
N LEU A 30 -5.46 -10.67 0.22
CA LEU A 30 -5.08 -10.87 1.62
C LEU A 30 -3.91 -9.95 2.00
N LEU A 31 -2.92 -9.85 1.12
CA LEU A 31 -1.80 -8.95 1.37
C LEU A 31 -2.26 -7.51 1.49
N VAL A 32 -3.18 -7.09 0.64
CA VAL A 32 -3.73 -5.73 0.70
C VAL A 32 -4.46 -5.53 2.03
N GLU A 33 -5.37 -6.46 2.38
CA GLU A 33 -6.19 -6.32 3.57
C GLU A 33 -5.35 -6.24 4.84
N HIS A 34 -4.31 -7.05 4.93
CA HIS A 34 -3.46 -7.07 6.12
C HIS A 34 -2.46 -5.92 6.18
N ASN A 35 -2.42 -5.09 5.13
CA ASN A 35 -1.54 -3.93 5.09
C ASN A 35 -2.31 -2.61 4.97
N LEU A 36 -3.63 -2.64 5.12
CA LEU A 36 -4.43 -1.41 5.07
C LEU A 36 -4.08 -0.46 6.21
N ARG A 37 -3.70 -1.00 7.35
CA ARG A 37 -3.27 -0.20 8.49
C ARG A 37 -2.07 0.66 8.12
N LEU A 38 -1.14 0.09 7.37
CA LEU A 38 0.02 0.84 6.89
C LEU A 38 -0.40 1.99 5.98
N VAL A 39 -1.33 1.72 5.06
CA VAL A 39 -1.84 2.75 4.16
C VAL A 39 -2.45 3.90 4.96
N ALA A 40 -3.32 3.57 5.91
CA ALA A 40 -3.98 4.58 6.73
C ALA A 40 -2.98 5.41 7.52
N HIS A 41 -1.95 4.76 8.05
CA HIS A 41 -0.92 5.44 8.83
C HIS A 41 -0.16 6.45 7.97
N ILE A 42 0.20 6.07 6.76
CA ILE A 42 0.93 6.97 5.86
C ILE A 42 0.04 8.09 5.38
N VAL A 43 -1.20 7.80 5.05
CA VAL A 43 -2.15 8.82 4.60
C VAL A 43 -2.33 9.91 5.64
N LYS A 44 -2.28 9.56 6.92
CA LYS A 44 -2.38 10.53 7.99
C LYS A 44 -1.32 11.62 7.90
N LYS A 45 -0.11 11.25 7.49
CA LYS A 45 0.97 12.22 7.35
C LYS A 45 0.72 13.22 6.24
N TYR A 46 0.01 12.80 5.22
CA TYR A 46 -0.21 13.60 4.02
C TYR A 46 -1.62 14.15 3.91
N HIS A 47 -2.40 13.97 4.97
CA HIS A 47 -3.77 14.45 4.96
C HIS A 47 -3.80 15.96 4.79
N ASN A 48 -4.60 16.39 3.83
CA ASN A 48 -4.74 17.79 3.48
C ASN A 48 -6.20 18.18 3.62
N LEU A 49 -6.44 19.41 4.07
CA LEU A 49 -7.79 19.91 4.25
C LEU A 49 -8.61 19.91 2.97
N ASP A 50 -7.93 20.00 1.83
CA ASP A 50 -8.59 20.10 0.53
C ASP A 50 -8.89 18.74 -0.09
N ARG A 51 -8.58 17.66 0.60
CA ARG A 51 -8.73 16.33 0.01
C ARG A 51 -9.28 15.35 1.03
N GLU A 52 -10.24 14.55 0.58
CA GLU A 52 -10.84 13.59 1.46
C GLU A 52 -9.89 12.44 1.77
N LYS A 53 -9.94 11.99 3.02
CA LYS A 53 -9.09 10.92 3.49
C LYS A 53 -9.30 9.63 2.69
N GLU A 54 -10.56 9.36 2.33
CA GLU A 54 -10.89 8.15 1.59
C GLU A 54 -10.26 8.13 0.21
N ASP A 55 -10.22 9.28 -0.46
CA ASP A 55 -9.56 9.38 -1.75
C ASP A 55 -8.09 9.09 -1.62
N MET A 56 -7.46 9.61 -0.57
CA MET A 56 -6.04 9.38 -0.35
C MET A 56 -5.75 7.93 -0.02
N ILE A 57 -6.64 7.28 0.73
CA ILE A 57 -6.48 5.85 1.01
C ILE A 57 -6.53 5.05 -0.28
N SER A 58 -7.45 5.40 -1.18
CA SER A 58 -7.54 4.72 -2.47
C SER A 58 -6.23 4.84 -3.26
N ILE A 59 -5.64 6.04 -3.28
CA ILE A 59 -4.36 6.24 -3.93
C ILE A 59 -3.27 5.42 -3.25
N GLY A 60 -3.28 5.40 -1.93
CA GLY A 60 -2.31 4.62 -1.18
C GLY A 60 -2.41 3.13 -1.45
N VAL A 61 -3.64 2.63 -1.62
CA VAL A 61 -3.86 1.22 -1.96
C VAL A 61 -3.25 0.90 -3.32
N ILE A 62 -3.34 1.82 -4.27
CA ILE A 62 -2.69 1.63 -5.57
C ILE A 62 -1.19 1.45 -5.38
N GLY A 63 -0.58 2.28 -4.55
CA GLY A 63 0.85 2.15 -4.25
C GLY A 63 1.18 0.81 -3.60
N LEU A 64 0.32 0.36 -2.69
CA LEU A 64 0.49 -0.93 -2.03
C LEU A 64 0.42 -2.07 -3.04
N ILE A 65 -0.54 -2.03 -3.95
CA ILE A 65 -0.67 -3.08 -4.97
C ILE A 65 0.57 -3.11 -5.86
N LYS A 66 1.07 -1.93 -6.25
CA LYS A 66 2.30 -1.86 -7.03
C LYS A 66 3.46 -2.48 -6.27
N ALA A 67 3.54 -2.23 -4.97
CA ALA A 67 4.59 -2.82 -4.14
C ALA A 67 4.49 -4.34 -4.12
N ILE A 68 3.28 -4.87 -3.95
CA ILE A 68 3.07 -6.31 -3.91
C ILE A 68 3.53 -6.94 -5.23
N ASN A 69 3.24 -6.27 -6.34
CA ASN A 69 3.56 -6.80 -7.66
C ASN A 69 5.04 -6.72 -8.02
N THR A 70 5.79 -5.84 -7.38
CA THR A 70 7.17 -5.58 -7.78
C THR A 70 8.20 -5.89 -6.68
N TYR A 71 7.73 -6.27 -5.48
CA TYR A 71 8.64 -6.55 -4.39
C TYR A 71 9.55 -7.74 -4.72
N ASP A 72 10.83 -7.60 -4.40
CA ASP A 72 11.80 -8.67 -4.65
C ASP A 72 11.77 -9.66 -3.47
N ILE A 73 11.05 -10.75 -3.67
CA ILE A 73 10.84 -11.76 -2.63
C ILE A 73 12.16 -12.41 -2.21
N SER A 74 13.13 -12.47 -3.12
CA SER A 74 14.39 -13.16 -2.85
C SER A 74 15.26 -12.46 -1.82
N LYS A 75 14.99 -11.18 -1.54
CA LYS A 75 15.84 -10.41 -0.62
C LYS A 75 15.57 -10.70 0.84
N GLY A 76 14.47 -11.36 1.17
CA GLY A 76 14.19 -11.75 2.53
C GLY A 76 13.81 -10.65 3.49
N HIS A 77 13.62 -9.42 3.02
CA HIS A 77 13.14 -8.32 3.86
C HIS A 77 11.63 -8.35 3.98
N ARG A 78 11.09 -7.60 4.92
CA ARG A 78 9.65 -7.48 5.06
C ARG A 78 9.11 -6.54 3.99
N LEU A 79 7.90 -6.87 3.53
CA LEU A 79 7.22 -6.06 2.52
C LEU A 79 6.98 -4.63 3.00
N VAL A 80 6.75 -4.45 4.30
CA VAL A 80 6.30 -3.16 4.85
C VAL A 80 7.22 -1.99 4.47
N THR A 81 8.53 -2.20 4.51
CA THR A 81 9.47 -1.11 4.21
C THR A 81 9.36 -0.65 2.76
N TYR A 82 9.29 -1.62 1.86
CA TYR A 82 9.17 -1.33 0.44
C TYR A 82 7.79 -0.74 0.13
N ALA A 83 6.75 -1.33 0.72
CA ALA A 83 5.39 -0.87 0.50
C ALA A 83 5.20 0.57 0.95
N ALA A 84 5.79 0.94 2.10
CA ALA A 84 5.68 2.31 2.59
C ALA A 84 6.20 3.31 1.55
N ARG A 85 7.32 3.00 0.92
CA ARG A 85 7.87 3.87 -0.13
C ARG A 85 6.94 3.98 -1.33
N CYS A 86 6.39 2.86 -1.77
CA CYS A 86 5.51 2.86 -2.93
C CYS A 86 4.23 3.63 -2.65
N ILE A 87 3.69 3.50 -1.43
CA ILE A 87 2.50 4.24 -1.03
C ILE A 87 2.80 5.74 -1.03
N GLU A 88 3.91 6.13 -0.42
CA GLU A 88 4.29 7.53 -0.38
C GLU A 88 4.50 8.10 -1.76
N ASN A 89 5.15 7.34 -2.63
CA ASN A 89 5.38 7.81 -3.99
C ASN A 89 4.09 8.08 -4.75
N GLU A 90 3.10 7.20 -4.59
CA GLU A 90 1.80 7.42 -5.24
C GLU A 90 1.12 8.67 -4.71
N LEU A 91 1.16 8.87 -3.40
CA LEU A 91 0.55 10.07 -2.80
C LEU A 91 1.26 11.33 -3.27
N LEU A 92 2.58 11.32 -3.30
CA LEU A 92 3.34 12.49 -3.74
C LEU A 92 3.11 12.80 -5.22
N MET A 93 3.00 11.77 -6.04
CA MET A 93 2.70 11.97 -7.47
C MET A 93 1.34 12.61 -7.65
N MET A 94 0.36 12.16 -6.90
CA MET A 94 -0.97 12.75 -6.94
C MET A 94 -0.94 14.21 -6.55
N LEU A 95 -0.25 14.53 -5.46
CA LEU A 95 -0.16 15.92 -4.98
C LEU A 95 0.54 16.82 -5.97
N ARG A 96 1.56 16.30 -6.65
CA ARG A 96 2.26 17.07 -7.68
C ARG A 96 1.36 17.37 -8.88
N GLN A 97 0.59 16.39 -9.29
CA GLN A 97 -0.31 16.57 -10.42
C GLN A 97 -1.38 17.59 -10.11
N GLU A 98 -1.87 17.58 -8.87
CA GLU A 98 -2.85 18.57 -8.46
C GLU A 98 -2.30 19.98 -8.55
N LYS A 99 -1.07 20.16 -8.12
CA LYS A 99 -0.43 21.48 -8.20
C LYS A 99 -0.34 21.96 -9.64
N LYS A 100 -0.06 21.05 -10.56
CA LYS A 100 0.04 21.40 -11.97
C LYS A 100 -1.29 21.79 -12.57
N THR A 101 -2.37 21.14 -12.13
CA THR A 101 -3.68 21.37 -12.72
C THR A 101 -4.43 22.50 -12.07
N SER A 102 -4.01 22.97 -10.92
CA SER A 102 -4.73 23.99 -10.18
C SER A 102 -4.36 25.41 -10.56
N LYS A 103 -3.65 25.57 -11.62
CA LYS A 103 -3.29 26.92 -12.11
C LYS A 103 -4.47 27.65 -12.72
#